data_c2038007b886729cb4ec1bb9c102c70f
#
_entry.id   c2038007b886729cb4ec1bb9c102c70f
#
_cell.length_a   1.000
_cell.length_b   1.000
_cell.length_c   1.000
_cell.angle_alpha   90.00
_cell.angle_beta   90.00
_cell.angle_gamma   90.00
#
_symmetry.space_group_name_H-M   'P 1'
#
loop_
_entity.id
_entity.type
_entity.pdbx_description
1 polymer ?
#
loop_
_entity_poly.entity_id
_entity_poly.type
_entity_poly.pdbx_seq_one_letter_code
_entity_poly.pdbx_strand_id
1 'polypeptide(L)'
;MPEPQPLPIILVPGLLGSPRLYAEQIPALWRLGPVTVATHTRDDSMGAIARRILASAPARFALAGLSMGGYLCFEILRQAPKRVDRLVLLDTSARPDVPEQSEQRRAQIEMARNGRLGEVADALFPRLVHARRWGDESLRRICRAMEQDVGVEGFINQQTAVMGRADSRPGLAAIRCPTLVIVGDGDLITPPERAEEIANGIPKARQSVIRDSGHLSTLEQPAAVTKSMVEFLGG
;
A
#
# COMPACT_ATOMS: atom_id res chain seq x y z
N MET A 1 -15.59 33.40 5.05
CA MET A 1 -14.95 32.25 5.74
C MET A 1 -13.68 31.93 4.99
N PRO A 2 -12.54 31.65 5.62
CA PRO A 2 -11.36 31.21 4.89
C PRO A 2 -11.71 29.93 4.11
N GLU A 3 -11.30 29.86 2.85
CA GLU A 3 -11.45 28.63 2.06
C GLU A 3 -10.83 27.46 2.83
N PRO A 4 -11.49 26.29 2.84
CA PRO A 4 -10.91 25.11 3.47
C PRO A 4 -9.55 24.82 2.83
N GLN A 5 -8.51 24.77 3.66
CA GLN A 5 -7.16 24.46 3.16
C GLN A 5 -7.17 23.04 2.53
N PRO A 6 -6.54 22.89 1.35
CA PRO A 6 -6.44 21.59 0.71
C PRO A 6 -5.83 20.56 1.66
N LEU A 7 -6.46 19.38 1.80
CA LEU A 7 -5.98 18.33 2.68
C LEU A 7 -4.73 17.67 2.07
N PRO A 8 -3.56 17.70 2.74
CA PRO A 8 -2.38 16.99 2.25
C PRO A 8 -2.64 15.48 2.15
N ILE A 9 -2.07 14.83 1.13
CA ILE A 9 -2.25 13.41 0.85
C ILE A 9 -0.90 12.70 1.00
N ILE A 10 -0.86 11.66 1.83
CA ILE A 10 0.31 10.79 1.98
C ILE A 10 0.00 9.45 1.31
N LEU A 11 0.83 9.06 0.34
CA LEU A 11 0.79 7.79 -0.36
C LEU A 11 1.90 6.89 0.17
N VAL A 12 1.56 5.67 0.59
CA VAL A 12 2.52 4.70 1.13
C VAL A 12 2.58 3.50 0.18
N PRO A 13 3.73 3.28 -0.51
CA PRO A 13 3.86 2.16 -1.44
C PRO A 13 3.87 0.79 -0.76
N GLY A 14 3.69 -0.26 -1.57
CA GLY A 14 3.83 -1.65 -1.15
C GLY A 14 5.28 -2.12 -1.05
N LEU A 15 5.47 -3.41 -0.75
CA LEU A 15 6.77 -4.08 -0.79
C LEU A 15 7.39 -3.92 -2.20
N LEU A 16 8.68 -3.60 -2.27
CA LEU A 16 9.38 -3.27 -3.51
C LEU A 16 8.75 -2.11 -4.31
N GLY A 17 7.84 -1.37 -3.70
CA GLY A 17 7.20 -0.21 -4.30
C GLY A 17 7.98 1.08 -4.09
N SER A 18 7.93 1.97 -5.08
CA SER A 18 8.49 3.31 -5.06
C SER A 18 7.44 4.34 -5.51
N PRO A 19 7.76 5.64 -5.64
CA PRO A 19 6.81 6.62 -6.17
C PRO A 19 6.20 6.26 -7.54
N ARG A 20 6.86 5.41 -8.33
CA ARG A 20 6.36 4.90 -9.62
C ARG A 20 5.02 4.17 -9.49
N LEU A 21 4.75 3.56 -8.32
CA LEU A 21 3.50 2.86 -8.04
C LEU A 21 2.26 3.76 -8.16
N TYR A 22 2.42 5.05 -7.90
CA TYR A 22 1.35 6.04 -7.90
C TYR A 22 1.52 7.10 -9.01
N ALA A 23 2.41 6.89 -9.98
CA ALA A 23 2.72 7.87 -11.00
C ALA A 23 1.48 8.39 -11.74
N GLU A 24 0.52 7.49 -12.01
CA GLU A 24 -0.72 7.83 -12.73
C GLU A 24 -1.76 8.52 -11.82
N GLN A 25 -1.71 8.31 -10.50
CA GLN A 25 -2.65 8.91 -9.55
C GLN A 25 -2.22 10.32 -9.12
N ILE A 26 -0.92 10.55 -8.98
CA ILE A 26 -0.35 11.80 -8.46
C ILE A 26 -0.89 13.04 -9.17
N PRO A 27 -0.93 13.14 -10.52
CA PRO A 27 -1.40 14.34 -11.20
C PRO A 27 -2.84 14.75 -10.86
N ALA A 28 -3.73 13.75 -10.68
CA ALA A 28 -5.12 14.00 -10.32
C ALA A 28 -5.28 14.35 -8.83
N LEU A 29 -4.56 13.64 -7.96
CA LEU A 29 -4.58 13.87 -6.52
C LEU A 29 -3.96 15.22 -6.14
N TRP A 30 -2.93 15.65 -6.87
CA TRP A 30 -2.29 16.95 -6.65
C TRP A 30 -3.24 18.14 -6.82
N ARG A 31 -4.30 17.98 -7.61
CA ARG A 31 -5.36 18.99 -7.74
C ARG A 31 -6.21 19.14 -6.47
N LEU A 32 -6.23 18.12 -5.61
CA LEU A 32 -6.96 18.13 -4.34
C LEU A 32 -6.13 18.70 -3.19
N GLY A 33 -4.79 18.58 -3.27
CA GLY A 33 -3.87 19.08 -2.26
C GLY A 33 -2.44 18.59 -2.46
N PRO A 34 -1.51 19.01 -1.59
CA PRO A 34 -0.13 18.54 -1.64
C PRO A 34 -0.04 17.01 -1.52
N VAL A 35 0.73 16.37 -2.40
CA VAL A 35 0.94 14.92 -2.42
C VAL A 35 2.37 14.58 -2.00
N THR A 36 2.51 13.69 -1.04
CA THR A 36 3.81 13.14 -0.61
C THR A 36 3.78 11.62 -0.75
N VAL A 37 4.79 11.03 -1.37
CA VAL A 37 5.02 9.59 -1.35
C VAL A 37 6.00 9.27 -0.24
N ALA A 38 5.57 8.45 0.73
CA ALA A 38 6.37 8.14 1.90
C ALA A 38 7.53 7.18 1.59
N THR A 39 8.68 7.44 2.19
CA THR A 39 9.82 6.51 2.18
C THR A 39 9.66 5.47 3.29
N HIS A 40 9.82 4.19 2.97
CA HIS A 40 9.61 3.06 3.89
C HIS A 40 10.69 1.97 3.76
N THR A 41 11.91 2.37 3.36
CA THR A 41 13.03 1.46 3.08
C THR A 41 14.12 1.47 4.16
N ARG A 42 14.07 2.42 5.12
CA ARG A 42 15.18 2.68 6.05
C ARG A 42 15.09 1.96 7.40
N ASP A 43 13.92 1.49 7.77
CA ASP A 43 13.66 0.86 9.05
C ASP A 43 13.10 -0.55 8.84
N ASP A 44 13.34 -1.45 9.76
CA ASP A 44 13.01 -2.87 9.72
C ASP A 44 11.81 -3.27 10.59
N SER A 45 11.04 -2.29 11.07
CA SER A 45 9.80 -2.53 11.81
C SER A 45 8.70 -1.56 11.43
N MET A 46 7.45 -2.05 11.39
CA MET A 46 6.27 -1.21 11.05
C MET A 46 6.19 0.03 11.96
N GLY A 47 6.47 -0.15 13.26
CA GLY A 47 6.42 0.95 14.21
C GLY A 47 7.48 2.03 13.94
N ALA A 48 8.70 1.67 13.55
CA ALA A 48 9.76 2.63 13.22
C ALA A 48 9.48 3.35 11.89
N ILE A 49 9.04 2.62 10.86
CA ILE A 49 8.63 3.22 9.58
C ILE A 49 7.49 4.22 9.80
N ALA A 50 6.45 3.84 10.55
CA ALA A 50 5.32 4.72 10.84
C ALA A 50 5.75 6.00 11.60
N ARG A 51 6.63 5.89 12.60
CA ARG A 51 7.19 7.06 13.30
C ARG A 51 7.95 7.98 12.36
N ARG A 52 8.78 7.43 11.46
CA ARG A 52 9.51 8.21 10.46
C ARG A 52 8.57 8.95 9.51
N ILE A 53 7.52 8.31 9.01
CA ILE A 53 6.50 8.95 8.19
C ILE A 53 5.80 10.06 8.96
N LEU A 54 5.37 9.78 10.19
CA LEU A 54 4.68 10.75 11.04
C LEU A 54 5.55 11.97 11.43
N ALA A 55 6.86 11.79 11.53
CA ALA A 55 7.79 12.88 11.85
C ALA A 55 7.84 13.96 10.76
N SER A 56 7.64 13.59 9.48
CA SER A 56 7.62 14.52 8.35
C SER A 56 6.21 14.87 7.85
N ALA A 57 5.18 14.17 8.36
CA ALA A 57 3.81 14.37 7.94
C ALA A 57 3.22 15.68 8.47
N PRO A 58 2.30 16.34 7.72
CA PRO A 58 1.50 17.46 8.21
C PRO A 58 0.69 17.08 9.46
N ALA A 59 0.19 18.08 10.19
CA ALA A 59 -0.61 17.85 11.41
C ALA A 59 -1.86 16.99 11.12
N ARG A 60 -2.50 17.20 9.97
CA ARG A 60 -3.64 16.42 9.48
C ARG A 60 -3.45 16.11 7.99
N PHE A 61 -3.86 14.92 7.56
CA PHE A 61 -3.67 14.45 6.18
C PHE A 61 -4.65 13.33 5.81
N ALA A 62 -4.86 13.16 4.51
CA ALA A 62 -5.42 11.93 3.95
C ALA A 62 -4.28 10.90 3.78
N LEU A 63 -4.55 9.65 4.09
CA LEU A 63 -3.58 8.56 4.06
C LEU A 63 -4.04 7.48 3.09
N ALA A 64 -3.18 7.09 2.16
CA ALA A 64 -3.45 6.00 1.23
C ALA A 64 -2.28 5.01 1.23
N GLY A 65 -2.55 3.70 1.26
CA GLY A 65 -1.51 2.69 1.27
C GLY A 65 -1.88 1.44 0.49
N LEU A 66 -0.97 0.97 -0.36
CA LEU A 66 -1.12 -0.26 -1.13
C LEU A 66 -0.31 -1.40 -0.50
N SER A 67 -0.96 -2.56 -0.28
CA SER A 67 -0.29 -3.78 0.23
C SER A 67 0.41 -3.54 1.58
N MET A 68 1.74 -3.65 1.64
CA MET A 68 2.52 -3.26 2.82
C MET A 68 2.24 -1.81 3.26
N GLY A 69 1.96 -0.91 2.31
CA GLY A 69 1.53 0.46 2.62
C GLY A 69 0.24 0.50 3.44
N GLY A 70 -0.69 -0.44 3.20
CA GLY A 70 -1.89 -0.61 4.02
C GLY A 70 -1.57 -1.07 5.44
N TYR A 71 -0.60 -1.98 5.63
CA TYR A 71 -0.13 -2.38 6.98
C TYR A 71 0.44 -1.19 7.73
N LEU A 72 1.19 -0.33 7.02
CA LEU A 72 1.71 0.92 7.58
C LEU A 72 0.60 1.92 7.89
N CYS A 73 -0.47 1.98 7.09
CA CYS A 73 -1.64 2.79 7.41
C CYS A 73 -2.27 2.37 8.74
N PHE A 74 -2.42 1.08 9.01
CA PHE A 74 -2.91 0.60 10.30
C PHE A 74 -1.97 0.96 11.45
N GLU A 75 -0.66 0.89 11.23
CA GLU A 75 0.32 1.27 12.25
C GLU A 75 0.32 2.79 12.52
N ILE A 76 0.21 3.60 11.48
CA ILE A 76 0.06 5.07 11.60
C ILE A 76 -1.21 5.41 12.39
N LEU A 77 -2.32 4.73 12.14
CA LEU A 77 -3.56 4.91 12.88
C LEU A 77 -3.44 4.50 14.35
N ARG A 78 -2.65 3.46 14.68
CA ARG A 78 -2.36 3.11 16.10
C ARG A 78 -1.58 4.21 16.81
N GLN A 79 -0.63 4.85 16.13
CA GLN A 79 0.24 5.87 16.73
C GLN A 79 -0.40 7.27 16.75
N ALA A 80 -1.17 7.62 15.72
CA ALA A 80 -1.67 8.98 15.54
C ALA A 80 -3.08 9.03 14.88
N PRO A 81 -4.11 8.37 15.46
CA PRO A 81 -5.43 8.23 14.83
C PRO A 81 -6.09 9.58 14.52
N LYS A 82 -5.83 10.62 15.32
CA LYS A 82 -6.42 11.95 15.14
C LYS A 82 -5.82 12.77 13.99
N ARG A 83 -4.72 12.32 13.43
CA ARG A 83 -4.05 13.01 12.30
C ARG A 83 -4.56 12.55 10.93
N VAL A 84 -5.23 11.39 10.86
CA VAL A 84 -5.75 10.83 9.61
C VAL A 84 -7.20 11.27 9.41
N ASP A 85 -7.45 12.13 8.43
CA ASP A 85 -8.77 12.64 8.11
C ASP A 85 -9.57 11.74 7.17
N ARG A 86 -8.88 11.06 6.26
CA ARG A 86 -9.43 10.11 5.30
C ARG A 86 -8.43 8.98 5.07
N LEU A 87 -8.93 7.77 4.90
CA LEU A 87 -8.12 6.57 4.71
C LEU A 87 -8.48 5.87 3.40
N VAL A 88 -7.47 5.54 2.59
CA VAL A 88 -7.63 4.68 1.41
C VAL A 88 -6.71 3.46 1.57
N LEU A 89 -7.28 2.28 1.56
CA LEU A 89 -6.56 1.01 1.65
C LEU A 89 -6.68 0.29 0.31
N LEU A 90 -5.55 0.03 -0.34
CA LEU A 90 -5.51 -0.59 -1.67
C LEU A 90 -4.82 -1.96 -1.57
N ASP A 91 -5.47 -2.98 -2.12
CA ASP A 91 -4.87 -4.31 -2.31
C ASP A 91 -4.10 -4.76 -1.06
N THR A 92 -4.75 -4.82 0.09
CA THR A 92 -4.11 -5.04 1.39
C THR A 92 -4.91 -5.98 2.30
N SER A 93 -4.34 -6.31 3.45
CA SER A 93 -4.94 -7.19 4.46
C SER A 93 -4.76 -6.64 5.86
N ALA A 94 -5.70 -6.93 6.76
CA ALA A 94 -5.57 -6.63 8.19
C ALA A 94 -4.90 -7.77 8.98
N ARG A 95 -4.56 -8.89 8.34
CA ARG A 95 -4.03 -10.08 9.00
C ARG A 95 -2.50 -10.04 9.13
N PRO A 96 -1.92 -10.65 10.17
CA PRO A 96 -0.49 -10.90 10.25
C PRO A 96 -0.07 -11.99 9.26
N ASP A 97 1.23 -12.22 9.11
CA ASP A 97 1.73 -13.41 8.40
C ASP A 97 1.37 -14.69 9.17
N VAL A 98 1.11 -15.75 8.42
CA VAL A 98 1.17 -17.11 8.95
C VAL A 98 2.62 -17.61 8.90
N PRO A 99 3.00 -18.66 9.70
CA PRO A 99 4.38 -19.14 9.76
C PRO A 99 5.01 -19.42 8.40
N GLU A 100 4.27 -20.02 7.49
CA GLU A 100 4.73 -20.38 6.13
C GLU A 100 5.07 -19.13 5.30
N GLN A 101 4.31 -18.06 5.45
CA GLN A 101 4.61 -16.78 4.79
C GLN A 101 5.91 -16.18 5.33
N SER A 102 6.10 -16.24 6.64
CA SER A 102 7.34 -15.74 7.27
C SER A 102 8.57 -16.55 6.85
N GLU A 103 8.43 -17.87 6.70
CA GLU A 103 9.50 -18.73 6.15
C GLU A 103 9.85 -18.35 4.72
N GLN A 104 8.83 -18.18 3.87
CA GLN A 104 9.03 -17.75 2.49
C GLN A 104 9.74 -16.39 2.41
N ARG A 105 9.40 -15.44 3.31
CA ARG A 105 10.08 -14.14 3.37
C ARG A 105 11.54 -14.27 3.78
N ARG A 106 11.87 -15.14 4.75
CA ARG A 106 13.26 -15.41 5.13
C ARG A 106 14.07 -15.97 3.95
N ALA A 107 13.51 -16.91 3.21
CA ALA A 107 14.15 -17.44 2.01
C ALA A 107 14.39 -16.35 0.94
N GLN A 108 13.41 -15.46 0.73
CA GLN A 108 13.55 -14.32 -0.19
C GLN A 108 14.63 -13.32 0.28
N ILE A 109 14.74 -13.06 1.58
CA ILE A 109 15.80 -12.23 2.17
C ILE A 109 17.16 -12.85 1.87
N GLU A 110 17.34 -14.16 2.07
CA GLU A 110 18.59 -14.84 1.78
C GLU A 110 18.95 -14.80 0.29
N MET A 111 17.96 -14.95 -0.60
CA MET A 111 18.19 -14.77 -2.04
C MET A 111 18.69 -13.35 -2.34
N ALA A 112 18.05 -12.33 -1.76
CA ALA A 112 18.42 -10.93 -1.96
C ALA A 112 19.85 -10.64 -1.45
N ARG A 113 20.22 -11.16 -0.27
CA ARG A 113 21.59 -11.06 0.29
C ARG A 113 22.64 -11.65 -0.62
N ASN A 114 22.28 -12.70 -1.35
CA ASN A 114 23.15 -13.37 -2.32
C ASN A 114 23.09 -12.73 -3.72
N GLY A 115 22.62 -11.48 -3.85
CA GLY A 115 22.57 -10.74 -5.11
C GLY A 115 21.46 -11.19 -6.07
N ARG A 116 20.47 -11.95 -5.59
CA ARG A 116 19.41 -12.54 -6.40
C ARG A 116 18.04 -11.83 -6.21
N LEU A 117 18.05 -10.56 -5.86
CA LEU A 117 16.82 -9.79 -5.67
C LEU A 117 15.96 -9.75 -6.95
N GLY A 118 16.59 -9.61 -8.11
CA GLY A 118 15.89 -9.62 -9.39
C GLY A 118 15.13 -10.92 -9.65
N GLU A 119 15.68 -12.08 -9.23
CA GLU A 119 14.97 -13.36 -9.34
C GLU A 119 13.75 -13.42 -8.41
N VAL A 120 13.86 -12.83 -7.21
CA VAL A 120 12.71 -12.71 -6.30
C VAL A 120 11.62 -11.85 -6.91
N ALA A 121 11.98 -10.70 -7.49
CA ALA A 121 11.02 -9.80 -8.13
C ALA A 121 10.36 -10.46 -9.35
N ASP A 122 11.12 -11.17 -10.18
CA ASP A 122 10.58 -11.90 -11.34
C ASP A 122 9.62 -13.03 -10.93
N ALA A 123 9.93 -13.75 -9.86
CA ALA A 123 9.05 -14.80 -9.32
C ALA A 123 7.76 -14.23 -8.70
N LEU A 124 7.79 -13.01 -8.17
CA LEU A 124 6.61 -12.34 -7.62
C LEU A 124 5.70 -11.77 -8.72
N PHE A 125 6.25 -11.32 -9.84
CA PHE A 125 5.50 -10.59 -10.87
C PHE A 125 4.19 -11.28 -11.31
N PRO A 126 4.14 -12.58 -11.65
CA PRO A 126 2.88 -13.23 -12.08
C PRO A 126 1.83 -13.32 -10.95
N ARG A 127 2.22 -13.13 -9.70
CA ARG A 127 1.30 -13.07 -8.56
C ARG A 127 0.82 -11.65 -8.26
N LEU A 128 1.58 -10.66 -8.71
CA LEU A 128 1.29 -9.24 -8.50
C LEU A 128 0.32 -8.67 -9.51
N VAL A 129 0.25 -9.25 -10.71
CA VAL A 129 -0.60 -8.74 -11.78
C VAL A 129 -1.69 -9.73 -12.15
N HIS A 130 -2.79 -9.22 -12.69
CA HIS A 130 -3.87 -10.07 -13.23
C HIS A 130 -3.34 -11.02 -14.30
N ALA A 131 -3.90 -12.23 -14.41
CA ALA A 131 -3.43 -13.25 -15.34
C ALA A 131 -3.34 -12.76 -16.81
N ARG A 132 -4.22 -11.88 -17.23
CA ARG A 132 -4.19 -11.23 -18.55
C ARG A 132 -2.97 -10.35 -18.80
N ARG A 133 -2.22 -9.99 -17.76
CA ARG A 133 -1.06 -9.08 -17.80
C ARG A 133 0.28 -9.79 -17.56
N TRP A 134 0.31 -11.13 -17.48
CA TRP A 134 1.55 -11.87 -17.25
C TRP A 134 2.63 -11.62 -18.30
N GLY A 135 2.25 -11.37 -19.55
CA GLY A 135 3.15 -11.02 -20.65
C GLY A 135 3.36 -9.50 -20.83
N ASP A 136 2.91 -8.66 -19.90
CA ASP A 136 3.04 -7.21 -20.04
C ASP A 136 4.44 -6.73 -19.67
N GLU A 137 5.29 -6.58 -20.67
CA GLU A 137 6.66 -6.12 -20.50
C GLU A 137 6.76 -4.67 -20.02
N SER A 138 5.73 -3.85 -20.24
CA SER A 138 5.71 -2.47 -19.73
C SER A 138 5.52 -2.45 -18.24
N LEU A 139 4.57 -3.22 -17.69
CA LEU A 139 4.40 -3.40 -16.26
C LEU A 139 5.63 -4.03 -15.62
N ARG A 140 6.19 -5.07 -16.25
CA ARG A 140 7.42 -5.72 -15.76
C ARG A 140 8.57 -4.73 -15.63
N ARG A 141 8.77 -3.86 -16.61
CA ARG A 141 9.78 -2.81 -16.55
C ARG A 141 9.55 -1.83 -15.39
N ILE A 142 8.30 -1.44 -15.14
CA ILE A 142 7.96 -0.57 -14.00
C ILE A 142 8.29 -1.28 -12.67
N CYS A 143 7.91 -2.55 -12.53
CA CYS A 143 8.22 -3.34 -11.33
C CYS A 143 9.74 -3.47 -11.10
N ARG A 144 10.52 -3.72 -12.15
CA ARG A 144 12.00 -3.76 -12.06
C ARG A 144 12.60 -2.40 -11.68
N ALA A 145 12.05 -1.31 -12.23
CA ALA A 145 12.50 0.03 -11.85
C ALA A 145 12.19 0.34 -10.38
N MET A 146 11.03 -0.09 -9.86
CA MET A 146 10.70 0.04 -8.44
C MET A 146 11.61 -0.81 -7.56
N GLU A 147 11.93 -2.05 -7.96
CA GLU A 147 12.90 -2.90 -7.29
C GLU A 147 14.26 -2.22 -7.17
N GLN A 148 14.75 -1.61 -8.25
CA GLN A 148 16.02 -0.87 -8.27
C GLN A 148 15.98 0.37 -7.36
N ASP A 149 14.87 1.11 -7.36
CA ASP A 149 14.67 2.27 -6.47
C ASP A 149 14.72 1.86 -4.98
N VAL A 150 14.22 0.67 -4.63
CA VAL A 150 14.20 0.14 -3.25
C VAL A 150 15.54 -0.48 -2.87
N GLY A 151 16.12 -1.27 -3.75
CA GLY A 151 17.38 -1.97 -3.54
C GLY A 151 17.33 -3.10 -2.50
N VAL A 152 18.45 -3.80 -2.36
CA VAL A 152 18.57 -4.99 -1.51
C VAL A 152 18.30 -4.68 -0.03
N GLU A 153 18.95 -3.63 0.51
CA GLU A 153 18.77 -3.26 1.92
C GLU A 153 17.33 -2.81 2.22
N GLY A 154 16.74 -2.01 1.32
CA GLY A 154 15.34 -1.59 1.46
C GLY A 154 14.39 -2.79 1.47
N PHE A 155 14.61 -3.75 0.58
CA PHE A 155 13.81 -4.98 0.53
C PHE A 155 13.93 -5.81 1.81
N ILE A 156 15.16 -5.99 2.34
CA ILE A 156 15.39 -6.73 3.58
C ILE A 156 14.67 -6.07 4.76
N ASN A 157 14.79 -4.76 4.88
CA ASN A 157 14.10 -3.98 5.91
C ASN A 157 12.58 -4.11 5.80
N GLN A 158 12.03 -3.95 4.59
CA GLN A 158 10.61 -4.11 4.33
C GLN A 158 10.09 -5.50 4.69
N GLN A 159 10.79 -6.57 4.26
CA GLN A 159 10.41 -7.95 4.58
C GLN A 159 10.44 -8.21 6.08
N THR A 160 11.48 -7.72 6.77
CA THR A 160 11.62 -7.84 8.23
C THR A 160 10.46 -7.13 8.93
N ALA A 161 10.14 -5.91 8.52
CA ALA A 161 9.01 -5.16 9.04
C ALA A 161 7.68 -5.89 8.83
N VAL A 162 7.46 -6.47 7.64
CA VAL A 162 6.22 -7.21 7.32
C VAL A 162 6.06 -8.45 8.18
N MET A 163 7.13 -9.22 8.43
CA MET A 163 7.07 -10.41 9.30
C MET A 163 6.67 -10.06 10.74
N GLY A 164 7.07 -8.87 11.22
CA GLY A 164 6.76 -8.38 12.57
C GLY A 164 5.44 -7.61 12.69
N ARG A 165 4.62 -7.54 11.61
CA ARG A 165 3.38 -6.77 11.66
C ARG A 165 2.34 -7.39 12.60
N ALA A 166 1.66 -6.53 13.33
CA ALA A 166 0.57 -6.95 14.21
C ALA A 166 -0.69 -7.35 13.44
N ASP A 167 -1.53 -8.19 14.06
CA ASP A 167 -2.91 -8.38 13.63
C ASP A 167 -3.70 -7.08 13.82
N SER A 168 -4.20 -6.51 12.72
CA SER A 168 -4.93 -5.25 12.74
C SER A 168 -6.45 -5.43 12.86
N ARG A 169 -6.96 -6.66 12.71
CA ARG A 169 -8.40 -6.95 12.76
C ARG A 169 -9.07 -6.48 14.05
N PRO A 170 -8.50 -6.69 15.25
CA PRO A 170 -9.12 -6.21 16.49
C PRO A 170 -9.27 -4.69 16.57
N GLY A 171 -8.44 -3.96 15.81
CA GLY A 171 -8.45 -2.49 15.80
C GLY A 171 -9.35 -1.85 14.75
N LEU A 172 -9.92 -2.61 13.81
CA LEU A 172 -10.69 -2.06 12.69
C LEU A 172 -11.90 -1.25 13.15
N ALA A 173 -12.63 -1.75 14.14
CA ALA A 173 -13.82 -1.07 14.69
C ALA A 173 -13.52 0.25 15.40
N ALA A 174 -12.25 0.52 15.72
CA ALA A 174 -11.82 1.78 16.34
C ALA A 174 -11.49 2.88 15.31
N ILE A 175 -11.35 2.54 14.03
CA ILE A 175 -11.09 3.51 12.96
C ILE A 175 -12.33 4.36 12.74
N ARG A 176 -12.20 5.69 12.86
CA ARG A 176 -13.32 6.64 12.81
C ARG A 176 -13.32 7.53 11.57
N CYS A 177 -12.18 7.70 10.92
CA CYS A 177 -12.12 8.48 9.69
C CYS A 177 -12.87 7.78 8.54
N PRO A 178 -13.48 8.52 7.61
CA PRO A 178 -13.99 7.96 6.37
C PRO A 178 -12.94 7.06 5.71
N THR A 179 -13.36 5.86 5.28
CA THR A 179 -12.44 4.86 4.73
C THR A 179 -12.97 4.32 3.40
N LEU A 180 -12.07 4.23 2.42
CA LEU A 180 -12.28 3.53 1.15
C LEU A 180 -11.31 2.34 1.08
N VAL A 181 -11.83 1.17 0.76
CA VAL A 181 -11.04 -0.05 0.51
C VAL A 181 -11.15 -0.38 -0.97
N ILE A 182 -10.02 -0.47 -1.65
CA ILE A 182 -9.92 -0.78 -3.08
C ILE A 182 -9.21 -2.13 -3.21
N VAL A 183 -9.67 -2.97 -4.13
CA VAL A 183 -9.02 -4.26 -4.42
C VAL A 183 -9.23 -4.65 -5.87
N GLY A 184 -8.22 -5.25 -6.51
CA GLY A 184 -8.36 -5.90 -7.81
C GLY A 184 -9.16 -7.20 -7.68
N ASP A 185 -10.04 -7.48 -8.65
CA ASP A 185 -10.86 -8.71 -8.65
C ASP A 185 -10.03 -9.99 -8.85
N GLY A 186 -8.84 -9.87 -9.43
CA GLY A 186 -7.87 -10.94 -9.63
C GLY A 186 -6.65 -10.88 -8.70
N ASP A 187 -6.71 -10.17 -7.56
CA ASP A 187 -5.59 -10.10 -6.62
C ASP A 187 -5.32 -11.46 -5.95
N LEU A 188 -4.16 -12.04 -6.25
CA LEU A 188 -3.72 -13.34 -5.71
C LEU A 188 -2.90 -13.23 -4.41
N ILE A 189 -2.54 -12.03 -4.00
CA ILE A 189 -1.75 -11.76 -2.77
C ILE A 189 -2.68 -11.45 -1.60
N THR A 190 -3.59 -10.51 -1.82
CA THR A 190 -4.62 -10.11 -0.86
C THR A 190 -5.99 -10.13 -1.55
N PRO A 191 -6.56 -11.32 -1.74
CA PRO A 191 -7.76 -11.49 -2.53
C PRO A 191 -8.95 -10.70 -1.98
N PRO A 192 -10.01 -10.47 -2.78
CA PRO A 192 -11.15 -9.60 -2.46
C PRO A 192 -11.76 -9.82 -1.07
N GLU A 193 -11.72 -11.04 -0.55
CA GLU A 193 -12.21 -11.39 0.79
C GLU A 193 -11.43 -10.68 1.91
N ARG A 194 -10.16 -10.29 1.65
CA ARG A 194 -9.37 -9.49 2.60
C ARG A 194 -9.82 -8.03 2.65
N ALA A 195 -10.20 -7.50 1.50
CA ALA A 195 -10.78 -6.16 1.41
C ALA A 195 -12.18 -6.12 2.04
N GLU A 196 -12.98 -7.16 1.81
CA GLU A 196 -14.29 -7.31 2.44
C GLU A 196 -14.20 -7.41 3.96
N GLU A 197 -13.24 -8.20 4.50
CA GLU A 197 -12.96 -8.29 5.94
C GLU A 197 -12.66 -6.91 6.53
N ILE A 198 -11.83 -6.11 5.85
CA ILE A 198 -11.48 -4.75 6.29
C ILE A 198 -12.70 -3.84 6.23
N ALA A 199 -13.43 -3.84 5.11
CA ALA A 199 -14.58 -2.97 4.91
C ALA A 199 -15.71 -3.27 5.91
N ASN A 200 -15.96 -4.53 6.21
CA ASN A 200 -16.94 -4.96 7.21
C ASN A 200 -16.49 -4.64 8.64
N GLY A 201 -15.18 -4.62 8.89
CA GLY A 201 -14.61 -4.31 10.21
C GLY A 201 -14.58 -2.81 10.55
N ILE A 202 -14.50 -1.94 9.56
CA ILE A 202 -14.41 -0.48 9.76
C ILE A 202 -15.80 0.17 9.60
N PRO A 203 -16.29 0.91 10.61
CA PRO A 203 -17.60 1.55 10.54
C PRO A 203 -17.72 2.49 9.32
N LYS A 204 -18.76 2.28 8.50
CA LYS A 204 -19.06 3.09 7.31
C LYS A 204 -17.98 3.10 6.22
N ALA A 205 -17.08 2.12 6.20
CA ALA A 205 -16.14 1.96 5.11
C ALA A 205 -16.90 1.69 3.79
N ARG A 206 -16.34 2.20 2.69
CA ARG A 206 -16.79 1.88 1.33
C ARG A 206 -15.80 0.91 0.71
N GLN A 207 -16.29 0.00 -0.13
CA GLN A 207 -15.44 -0.90 -0.91
C GLN A 207 -15.61 -0.62 -2.41
N SER A 208 -14.52 -0.72 -3.15
CA SER A 208 -14.48 -0.64 -4.60
C SER A 208 -13.66 -1.82 -5.15
N VAL A 209 -14.29 -2.68 -5.95
CA VAL A 209 -13.61 -3.77 -6.64
C VAL A 209 -13.25 -3.31 -8.06
N ILE A 210 -11.97 -3.40 -8.41
CA ILE A 210 -11.44 -3.00 -9.71
C ILE A 210 -11.38 -4.23 -10.61
N ARG A 211 -12.14 -4.18 -11.70
CA ARG A 211 -12.22 -5.30 -12.66
C ARG A 211 -10.93 -5.44 -13.47
N ASP A 212 -10.62 -6.68 -13.87
CA ASP A 212 -9.45 -7.05 -14.69
C ASP A 212 -8.13 -6.51 -14.08
N SER A 213 -8.01 -6.58 -12.76
CA SER A 213 -6.87 -6.09 -12.00
C SER A 213 -6.39 -7.10 -10.99
N GLY A 214 -5.08 -7.27 -10.88
CA GLY A 214 -4.43 -8.00 -9.80
C GLY A 214 -4.09 -7.10 -8.62
N HIS A 215 -2.96 -7.40 -7.97
CA HIS A 215 -2.48 -6.73 -6.76
C HIS A 215 -1.92 -5.32 -7.00
N LEU A 216 -1.50 -5.00 -8.23
CA LEU A 216 -0.98 -3.68 -8.58
C LEU A 216 -2.07 -2.82 -9.26
N SER A 217 -3.23 -2.70 -8.61
CA SER A 217 -4.40 -2.03 -9.19
C SER A 217 -4.13 -0.61 -9.68
N THR A 218 -3.25 0.13 -9.02
CA THR A 218 -2.81 1.48 -9.39
C THR A 218 -2.10 1.53 -10.74
N LEU A 219 -1.42 0.45 -11.14
CA LEU A 219 -0.68 0.33 -12.41
C LEU A 219 -1.50 -0.39 -13.48
N GLU A 220 -2.32 -1.35 -13.08
CA GLU A 220 -3.08 -2.18 -14.01
C GLU A 220 -4.34 -1.49 -14.52
N GLN A 221 -5.03 -0.76 -13.65
CA GLN A 221 -6.26 -0.02 -13.95
C GLN A 221 -6.20 1.42 -13.43
N PRO A 222 -5.20 2.22 -13.87
CA PRO A 222 -4.91 3.52 -13.29
C PRO A 222 -6.09 4.48 -13.32
N ALA A 223 -6.87 4.49 -14.42
CA ALA A 223 -8.02 5.39 -14.55
C ALA A 223 -9.12 5.07 -13.53
N ALA A 224 -9.44 3.78 -13.33
CA ALA A 224 -10.48 3.34 -12.41
C ALA A 224 -10.08 3.63 -10.95
N VAL A 225 -8.83 3.32 -10.58
CA VAL A 225 -8.30 3.60 -9.24
C VAL A 225 -8.24 5.11 -8.98
N THR A 226 -7.72 5.89 -9.94
CA THR A 226 -7.65 7.35 -9.81
C THR A 226 -9.04 7.96 -9.61
N LYS A 227 -10.03 7.52 -10.39
CA LYS A 227 -11.42 7.98 -10.24
C LYS A 227 -11.94 7.70 -8.84
N SER A 228 -11.81 6.46 -8.36
CA SER A 228 -12.27 6.07 -7.02
C SER A 228 -11.60 6.89 -5.91
N MET A 229 -10.28 7.11 -6.02
CA MET A 229 -9.54 7.92 -5.05
C MET A 229 -9.96 9.40 -5.08
N VAL A 230 -10.09 10.00 -6.26
CA VAL A 230 -10.46 11.42 -6.42
C VAL A 230 -11.88 11.68 -5.91
N GLU A 231 -12.85 10.83 -6.27
CA GLU A 231 -14.23 10.94 -5.79
C GLU A 231 -14.33 10.84 -4.27
N PHE A 232 -13.52 9.98 -3.67
CA PHE A 232 -13.53 9.79 -2.22
C PHE A 232 -12.76 10.88 -1.47
N LEU A 233 -11.61 11.30 -1.97
CA LEU A 233 -10.75 12.28 -1.29
C LEU A 233 -11.20 13.73 -1.53
N GLY A 234 -11.89 14.00 -2.63
CA GLY A 234 -12.39 15.34 -3.00
C GLY A 234 -13.77 15.70 -2.43
N GLY A 235 -14.55 14.72 -1.98
CA GLY A 235 -15.86 14.91 -1.34
C GLY A 235 -15.79 14.83 0.16
#